data_c64a3699294659b4b55b202983f2b6ce
#
_entry.id   c64a3699294659b4b55b202983f2b6ce
#
_cell.length_a   1.000
_cell.length_b   1.000
_cell.length_c   1.000
_cell.angle_alpha   90.00
_cell.angle_beta   90.00
_cell.angle_gamma   90.00
#
_symmetry.space_group_name_H-M   'P 1'
#
loop_
_entity.id
_entity.type
_entity.pdbx_description
1 polymer ?
#
loop_
_entity_poly.entity_id
_entity_poly.type
_entity_poly.pdbx_seq_one_letter_code
_entity_poly.pdbx_strand_id
1 'polypeptide(L)'
;MEKKRETNVLIVTIAVFVATFMTAIEGTIVTTAMPTIVGSLHGIEIMNWVFSIYLLTNAMFTPIYGKLADKIGRRSIFIFGTLVFIIGSAMCGFSNTMLTLIISRAIQGIGAGAMMPVALTILADMYSAEKRAKMLGLNSTAWGIASVV
;
A
#
# COMPACT_ATOMS: atom_id res chain seq x y z
N MET A 1 24.99 7.12 27.60
CA MET A 1 25.09 7.83 26.31
C MET A 1 24.27 7.06 25.28
N GLU A 2 23.03 7.44 25.12
CA GLU A 2 22.14 6.87 24.10
C GLU A 2 22.63 7.36 22.73
N LYS A 3 23.15 6.45 21.94
CA LYS A 3 23.51 6.68 20.53
C LYS A 3 22.19 6.90 19.79
N LYS A 4 21.75 8.16 19.71
CA LYS A 4 20.62 8.58 18.89
C LYS A 4 20.91 8.06 17.49
N ARG A 5 20.23 6.98 17.09
CA ARG A 5 20.27 6.46 15.72
C ARG A 5 19.73 7.58 14.85
N GLU A 6 20.63 8.32 14.21
CA GLU A 6 20.22 9.27 13.17
C GLU A 6 19.48 8.46 12.13
N THR A 7 18.16 8.53 12.20
CA THR A 7 17.30 7.94 11.17
C THR A 7 17.66 8.67 9.89
N ASN A 8 18.19 7.95 8.92
CA ASN A 8 18.55 8.54 7.65
C ASN A 8 17.27 8.97 6.95
N VAL A 9 16.92 10.25 7.08
CA VAL A 9 15.69 10.87 6.56
C VAL A 9 15.49 10.54 5.08
N LEU A 10 16.60 10.50 4.32
CA LEU A 10 16.58 10.18 2.91
C LEU A 10 16.10 8.75 2.64
N ILE A 11 16.61 7.77 3.38
CA ILE A 11 16.22 6.35 3.22
C ILE A 11 14.74 6.16 3.53
N VAL A 12 14.26 6.75 4.61
CA VAL A 12 12.83 6.65 4.99
C VAL A 12 11.95 7.33 3.96
N THR A 13 12.35 8.49 3.45
CA THR A 13 11.62 9.20 2.40
C THR A 13 11.52 8.35 1.14
N ILE A 14 12.63 7.77 0.67
CA ILE A 14 12.65 6.87 -0.48
C ILE A 14 11.74 5.67 -0.25
N ALA A 15 11.79 5.04 0.92
CA ALA A 15 10.93 3.91 1.24
C ALA A 15 9.43 4.27 1.19
N VAL A 16 9.06 5.45 1.70
CA VAL A 16 7.69 5.96 1.62
C VAL A 16 7.26 6.19 0.17
N PHE A 17 8.11 6.81 -0.65
CA PHE A 17 7.82 7.05 -2.06
C PHE A 17 7.65 5.74 -2.83
N VAL A 18 8.54 4.77 -2.62
CA VAL A 18 8.44 3.44 -3.25
C VAL A 18 7.15 2.74 -2.84
N ALA A 19 6.80 2.76 -1.56
CA ALA A 19 5.56 2.17 -1.08
C ALA A 19 4.31 2.83 -1.69
N THR A 20 4.30 4.16 -1.79
CA THR A 20 3.22 4.91 -2.46
C THR A 20 3.11 4.55 -3.94
N PHE A 21 4.25 4.46 -4.62
CA PHE A 21 4.31 4.08 -6.04
C PHE A 21 3.79 2.65 -6.25
N MET A 22 4.17 1.71 -5.39
CA MET A 22 3.67 0.32 -5.44
C MET A 22 2.14 0.25 -5.29
N THR A 23 1.58 0.98 -4.33
CA THR A 23 0.11 0.99 -4.13
C THR A 23 -0.63 1.66 -5.28
N ALA A 24 -0.05 2.67 -5.90
CA ALA A 24 -0.64 3.36 -7.04
C ALA A 24 -0.62 2.49 -8.32
N ILE A 25 0.50 1.85 -8.62
CA ILE A 25 0.63 0.91 -9.75
C ILE A 25 -0.32 -0.26 -9.59
N GLU A 26 -0.49 -0.77 -8.39
CA GLU A 26 -1.35 -1.90 -8.09
C GLU A 26 -2.79 -1.71 -8.63
N GLY A 27 -3.37 -0.54 -8.37
CA GLY A 27 -4.70 -0.20 -8.86
C GLY A 27 -4.80 -0.20 -10.40
N THR A 28 -3.76 0.28 -11.06
CA THR A 28 -3.70 0.38 -12.52
C THR A 28 -3.46 -0.99 -13.17
N ILE A 29 -2.51 -1.76 -12.65
CA ILE A 29 -2.16 -3.09 -13.18
C ILE A 29 -3.35 -4.03 -13.12
N VAL A 30 -4.04 -4.10 -11.99
CA VAL A 30 -5.18 -5.01 -11.83
C VAL A 30 -6.32 -4.65 -12.79
N THR A 31 -6.59 -3.35 -12.96
CA THR A 31 -7.61 -2.87 -13.89
C THR A 31 -7.26 -3.24 -15.34
N THR A 32 -6.02 -3.03 -15.74
CA THR A 32 -5.54 -3.31 -17.10
C THR A 32 -5.46 -4.81 -17.39
N ALA A 33 -5.05 -5.60 -16.40
CA ALA A 33 -4.91 -7.05 -16.54
C ALA A 33 -6.24 -7.83 -16.41
N MET A 34 -7.29 -7.19 -15.91
CA MET A 34 -8.56 -7.87 -15.61
C MET A 34 -9.15 -8.68 -16.77
N PRO A 35 -9.18 -8.18 -18.02
CA PRO A 35 -9.68 -8.98 -19.14
C PRO A 35 -8.90 -10.29 -19.34
N THR A 36 -7.59 -10.24 -19.21
CA THR A 36 -6.71 -11.42 -19.32
C THR A 36 -6.92 -12.38 -18.15
N ILE A 37 -7.05 -11.84 -16.93
CA ILE A 37 -7.29 -12.61 -15.70
C ILE A 37 -8.62 -13.37 -15.81
N VAL A 38 -9.69 -12.71 -16.23
CA VAL A 38 -11.00 -13.35 -16.42
C VAL A 38 -10.94 -14.42 -17.50
N GLY A 39 -10.20 -14.17 -18.58
CA GLY A 39 -10.02 -15.14 -19.66
C GLY A 39 -9.28 -16.41 -19.20
N SER A 40 -8.32 -16.29 -18.27
CA SER A 40 -7.50 -17.41 -17.80
C SER A 40 -8.06 -18.13 -16.57
N LEU A 41 -8.61 -17.38 -15.62
CA LEU A 41 -9.12 -17.93 -14.35
C LEU A 41 -10.61 -18.23 -14.36
N HIS A 42 -11.33 -17.77 -15.39
CA HIS A 42 -12.79 -17.77 -15.45
C HIS A 42 -13.44 -17.02 -14.25
N GLY A 43 -14.72 -17.06 -14.09
CA GLY A 43 -15.40 -16.42 -12.93
C GLY A 43 -15.69 -14.94 -13.12
N ILE A 44 -16.12 -14.54 -14.32
CA ILE A 44 -16.54 -13.17 -14.62
C ILE A 44 -17.64 -12.66 -13.65
N GLU A 45 -18.45 -13.57 -13.13
CA GLU A 45 -19.55 -13.27 -12.20
C GLU A 45 -19.06 -12.68 -10.88
N ILE A 46 -17.85 -13.06 -10.44
CA ILE A 46 -17.26 -12.65 -9.16
C ILE A 46 -16.06 -11.71 -9.33
N MET A 47 -15.71 -11.30 -10.55
CA MET A 47 -14.53 -10.46 -10.80
C MET A 47 -14.55 -9.12 -10.04
N ASN A 48 -15.75 -8.56 -9.83
CA ASN A 48 -15.88 -7.28 -9.11
C ASN A 48 -15.41 -7.39 -7.64
N TRP A 49 -15.45 -8.59 -7.08
CA TRP A 49 -14.92 -8.83 -5.72
C TRP A 49 -13.41 -8.64 -5.62
N VAL A 50 -12.68 -8.80 -6.71
CA VAL A 50 -11.24 -8.55 -6.75
C VAL A 50 -10.91 -7.10 -6.36
N PHE A 51 -11.73 -6.16 -6.81
CA PHE A 51 -11.58 -4.74 -6.44
C PHE A 51 -12.22 -4.43 -5.09
N SER A 52 -13.46 -4.89 -4.89
CA SER A 52 -14.25 -4.56 -3.72
C SER A 52 -13.63 -5.07 -2.43
N ILE A 53 -13.12 -6.29 -2.40
CA ILE A 53 -12.52 -6.87 -1.19
C ILE A 53 -11.22 -6.14 -0.80
N TYR A 54 -10.42 -5.73 -1.78
CA TYR A 54 -9.22 -4.94 -1.54
C TYR A 54 -9.57 -3.59 -0.90
N LEU A 55 -10.53 -2.86 -1.47
CA LEU A 55 -10.98 -1.57 -0.93
C LEU A 55 -11.61 -1.71 0.44
N LEU A 56 -12.41 -2.76 0.65
CA LEU A 56 -13.07 -3.02 1.92
C LEU A 56 -12.06 -3.31 3.03
N THR A 57 -11.13 -4.22 2.81
CA THR A 57 -10.10 -4.56 3.79
C THR A 57 -9.17 -3.39 4.06
N ASN A 58 -8.78 -2.64 3.02
CA ASN A 58 -8.01 -1.41 3.16
C ASN A 58 -8.73 -0.41 4.06
N ALA A 59 -9.99 -0.10 3.77
CA ALA A 59 -10.79 0.86 4.55
C ALA A 59 -11.01 0.40 6.00
N MET A 60 -11.25 -0.88 6.24
CA MET A 60 -11.45 -1.43 7.58
C MET A 60 -10.19 -1.37 8.44
N PHE A 61 -9.03 -1.67 7.86
CA PHE A 61 -7.78 -1.75 8.60
C PHE A 61 -7.08 -0.40 8.76
N THR A 62 -7.36 0.58 7.92
CA THR A 62 -6.78 1.93 8.00
C THR A 62 -6.92 2.56 9.40
N PRO A 63 -8.10 2.65 10.03
CA PRO A 63 -8.24 3.22 11.37
C PRO A 63 -7.58 2.36 12.46
N ILE A 64 -7.54 1.05 12.27
CA ILE A 64 -6.88 0.12 13.21
C ILE A 64 -5.38 0.40 13.22
N TYR A 65 -4.75 0.48 12.05
CA TYR A 65 -3.33 0.77 11.95
C TYR A 65 -2.97 2.19 12.38
N GLY A 66 -3.85 3.17 12.19
CA GLY A 66 -3.66 4.50 12.72
C GLY A 66 -3.46 4.48 14.24
N LYS A 67 -4.39 3.86 14.96
CA LYS A 67 -4.30 3.70 16.42
C LYS A 67 -3.11 2.85 16.87
N LEU A 68 -2.80 1.81 16.11
CA LEU A 68 -1.70 0.90 16.43
C LEU A 68 -0.34 1.57 16.20
N ALA A 69 -0.22 2.39 15.17
CA ALA A 69 0.98 3.16 14.88
C ALA A 69 1.31 4.17 16.00
N ASP A 70 0.29 4.75 16.62
CA ASP A 70 0.48 5.65 17.77
C ASP A 70 0.97 4.91 19.03
N LYS A 71 0.61 3.62 19.19
CA LYS A 71 1.01 2.81 20.35
C LYS A 71 2.35 2.09 20.19
N ILE A 72 2.57 1.47 19.04
CA ILE A 72 3.72 0.58 18.77
C ILE A 72 4.83 1.31 18.02
N GLY A 73 4.47 2.41 17.37
CA GLY A 73 5.38 3.19 16.55
C GLY A 73 5.09 3.05 15.04
N ARG A 74 5.13 4.17 14.36
CA ARG A 74 4.77 4.28 12.93
C ARG A 74 5.65 3.44 12.03
N ARG A 75 6.97 3.40 12.32
CA ARG A 75 7.93 2.61 11.53
C ARG A 75 7.58 1.12 11.54
N SER A 76 7.27 0.56 12.71
CA SER A 76 6.95 -0.87 12.85
C SER A 76 5.70 -1.24 12.07
N ILE A 77 4.65 -0.40 12.17
CA ILE A 77 3.39 -0.62 11.46
C ILE A 77 3.56 -0.46 9.96
N PHE A 78 4.36 0.51 9.51
CA PHE A 78 4.66 0.69 8.10
C PHE A 78 5.39 -0.51 7.50
N ILE A 79 6.41 -1.03 8.19
CA ILE A 79 7.15 -2.23 7.76
C ILE A 79 6.22 -3.44 7.72
N PHE A 80 5.42 -3.64 8.77
CA PHE A 80 4.47 -4.74 8.83
C PHE A 80 3.46 -4.68 7.69
N GLY A 81 2.83 -3.53 7.46
CA GLY A 81 1.87 -3.34 6.37
C GLY A 81 2.49 -3.56 4.99
N THR A 82 3.72 -3.07 4.79
CA THR A 82 4.46 -3.29 3.54
C THR A 82 4.74 -4.77 3.30
N LEU A 83 5.16 -5.52 4.33
CA LEU A 83 5.39 -6.97 4.22
C LEU A 83 4.10 -7.72 3.90
N VAL A 84 2.99 -7.41 4.57
CA VAL A 84 1.68 -8.03 4.30
C VAL A 84 1.22 -7.71 2.87
N PHE A 85 1.44 -6.48 2.41
CA PHE A 85 1.12 -6.07 1.04
C PHE A 85 1.93 -6.87 0.00
N ILE A 86 3.24 -7.01 0.19
CA ILE A 86 4.12 -7.77 -0.71
C ILE A 86 3.72 -9.24 -0.74
N ILE A 87 3.44 -9.84 0.41
CA ILE A 87 2.97 -11.24 0.50
C ILE A 87 1.64 -11.40 -0.25
N GLY A 88 0.68 -10.52 -0.02
CA GLY A 88 -0.60 -10.52 -0.74
C GLY A 88 -0.43 -10.36 -2.25
N SER A 89 0.47 -9.47 -2.68
CA SER A 89 0.81 -9.27 -4.10
C SER A 89 1.42 -10.53 -4.72
N ALA A 90 2.36 -11.16 -4.05
CA ALA A 90 2.94 -12.43 -4.49
C ALA A 90 1.88 -13.54 -4.60
N MET A 91 0.99 -13.64 -3.62
CA MET A 91 -0.12 -14.60 -3.65
C MET A 91 -1.06 -14.34 -4.84
N CYS A 92 -1.31 -13.08 -5.20
CA CYS A 92 -2.08 -12.74 -6.41
C CYS A 92 -1.43 -13.31 -7.67
N GLY A 93 -0.10 -13.21 -7.79
CA GLY A 93 0.65 -13.74 -8.94
C GLY A 93 0.61 -15.27 -9.06
N PHE A 94 0.46 -15.97 -7.94
CA PHE A 94 0.35 -17.44 -7.91
C PHE A 94 -1.09 -17.97 -7.90
N SER A 95 -2.09 -17.10 -8.04
CA SER A 95 -3.49 -17.50 -7.99
C SER A 95 -3.88 -18.29 -9.24
N ASN A 96 -4.46 -19.46 -9.04
CA ASN A 96 -4.93 -20.37 -10.10
C ASN A 96 -6.45 -20.34 -10.30
N THR A 97 -7.17 -19.66 -9.42
CA THR A 97 -8.63 -19.49 -9.48
C THR A 97 -9.02 -18.07 -9.11
N MET A 98 -10.18 -17.63 -9.57
CA MET A 98 -10.70 -16.30 -9.21
C MET A 98 -10.90 -16.17 -7.70
N LEU A 99 -11.32 -17.23 -7.02
CA LEU A 99 -11.50 -17.22 -5.56
C LEU A 99 -10.16 -17.02 -4.81
N THR A 100 -9.10 -17.73 -5.21
CA THR A 100 -7.77 -17.54 -4.60
C THR A 100 -7.23 -16.15 -4.86
N LEU A 101 -7.51 -15.57 -6.02
CA LEU A 101 -7.17 -14.18 -6.31
C LEU A 101 -7.91 -13.21 -5.38
N ILE A 102 -9.20 -13.40 -5.14
CA ILE A 102 -10.01 -12.58 -4.23
C ILE A 102 -9.46 -12.64 -2.81
N ILE A 103 -9.12 -13.84 -2.30
CA ILE A 103 -8.52 -14.01 -0.98
C ILE A 103 -7.17 -13.30 -0.89
N SER A 104 -6.35 -13.43 -1.90
CA SER A 104 -5.04 -12.76 -1.97
C SER A 104 -5.19 -11.24 -1.98
N ARG A 105 -6.20 -10.72 -2.67
CA ARG A 105 -6.55 -9.30 -2.68
C ARG A 105 -7.01 -8.80 -1.32
N ALA A 106 -7.72 -9.62 -0.56
CA ALA A 106 -8.11 -9.29 0.81
C ALA A 106 -6.87 -9.10 1.70
N ILE A 107 -5.92 -10.03 1.63
CA ILE A 107 -4.65 -9.94 2.38
C ILE A 107 -3.85 -8.71 1.95
N GLN A 108 -3.76 -8.45 0.65
CA GLN A 108 -3.07 -7.29 0.11
C GLN A 108 -3.71 -5.98 0.57
N GLY A 109 -5.04 -5.89 0.61
CA GLY A 109 -5.78 -4.74 1.13
C GLY A 109 -5.53 -4.48 2.63
N ILE A 110 -5.38 -5.55 3.42
CA ILE A 110 -4.97 -5.44 4.84
C ILE A 110 -3.61 -4.74 4.95
N GLY A 111 -2.63 -5.13 4.14
CA GLY A 111 -1.32 -4.47 4.09
C GLY A 111 -1.39 -3.02 3.63
N ALA A 112 -2.16 -2.75 2.58
CA ALA A 112 -2.34 -1.40 2.00
C ALA A 112 -2.93 -0.41 3.01
N GLY A 113 -3.82 -0.87 3.90
CA GLY A 113 -4.43 -0.05 4.94
C GLY A 113 -3.43 0.58 5.91
N ALA A 114 -2.27 -0.04 6.09
CA ALA A 114 -1.19 0.53 6.89
C ALA A 114 -0.28 1.49 6.09
N MET A 115 -0.09 1.24 4.80
CA MET A 115 0.95 1.92 4.02
C MET A 115 0.67 3.40 3.85
N MET A 116 -0.48 3.77 3.27
CA MET A 116 -0.79 5.15 2.90
C MET A 116 -0.89 6.10 4.11
N PRO A 117 -1.76 5.84 5.12
CA PRO A 117 -1.92 6.76 6.23
C PRO A 117 -0.67 6.86 7.10
N VAL A 118 0.05 5.75 7.30
CA VAL A 118 1.28 5.75 8.09
C VAL A 118 2.42 6.42 7.34
N ALA A 119 2.51 6.25 6.02
CA ALA A 119 3.47 6.96 5.17
C ALA A 119 3.33 8.48 5.29
N LEU A 120 2.10 9.00 5.18
CA LEU A 120 1.83 10.42 5.31
C LEU A 120 2.18 10.97 6.69
N THR A 121 1.91 10.20 7.75
CA THR A 121 2.28 10.60 9.11
C THR A 121 3.78 10.57 9.34
N ILE A 122 4.50 9.60 8.79
CA ILE A 122 5.97 9.56 8.83
C ILE A 122 6.56 10.80 8.15
N LEU A 123 6.11 11.15 6.96
CA LEU A 123 6.55 12.36 6.26
C LEU A 123 6.22 13.62 7.06
N ALA A 124 5.04 13.67 7.68
CA ALA A 124 4.62 14.80 8.50
C ALA A 124 5.51 15.00 9.74
N ASP A 125 5.99 13.94 10.34
CA ASP A 125 6.87 14.00 11.53
C ASP A 125 8.32 14.34 11.19
N MET A 126 8.77 13.94 10.01
CA MET A 126 10.18 14.08 9.63
C MET A 126 10.53 15.45 9.06
N TYR A 127 9.54 16.17 8.53
CA TYR A 127 9.76 17.43 7.84
C TYR A 127 9.08 18.61 8.55
N SER A 128 9.74 19.78 8.52
CA SER A 128 9.12 21.05 8.93
C SER A 128 7.91 21.39 8.06
N ALA A 129 7.00 22.22 8.54
CA ALA A 129 5.75 22.54 7.87
C ALA A 129 5.93 22.95 6.39
N GLU A 130 6.95 23.75 6.10
CA GLU A 130 7.26 24.22 4.74
C GLU A 130 7.75 23.08 3.83
N LYS A 131 8.69 22.26 4.30
CA LYS A 131 9.21 21.12 3.55
C LYS A 131 8.19 19.99 3.42
N ARG A 132 7.30 19.85 4.41
CA ARG A 132 6.20 18.87 4.38
C ARG A 132 5.28 19.07 3.19
N ALA A 133 4.84 20.30 2.94
CA ALA A 133 3.98 20.60 1.80
C ALA A 133 4.63 20.19 0.47
N LYS A 134 5.93 20.45 0.30
CA LYS A 134 6.70 20.04 -0.88
C LYS A 134 6.81 18.52 -0.99
N MET A 135 7.07 17.81 0.11
CA MET A 135 7.18 16.35 0.10
C MET A 135 5.84 15.66 -0.17
N LEU A 136 4.75 16.18 0.38
CA LEU A 136 3.40 15.69 0.07
C LEU A 136 3.03 15.94 -1.40
N GLY A 137 3.38 17.10 -1.94
CA GLY A 137 3.19 17.41 -3.37
C GLY A 137 3.98 16.45 -4.27
N LEU A 138 5.24 16.17 -3.95
CA LEU A 138 6.06 15.18 -4.67
C LEU A 138 5.47 13.76 -4.56
N ASN A 139 4.96 13.39 -3.40
CA ASN A 139 4.30 12.10 -3.22
C ASN A 139 3.04 11.98 -4.09
N SER A 140 2.28 13.05 -4.22
CA SER A 140 1.10 13.10 -5.11
C SER A 140 1.49 13.01 -6.58
N THR A 141 2.62 13.60 -6.99
CA THR A 141 3.12 13.44 -8.38
C THR A 141 3.59 12.02 -8.66
N ALA A 142 4.20 11.33 -7.70
CA ALA A 142 4.54 9.92 -7.83
C ALA A 142 3.29 9.07 -8.08
N TRP A 143 2.19 9.39 -7.40
CA TRP A 143 0.90 8.76 -7.62
C TRP A 143 0.34 9.04 -9.02
N GLY A 144 0.43 10.28 -9.46
CA GLY A 144 0.03 10.69 -10.83
C GLY A 144 0.82 9.97 -11.92
N ILE A 145 2.13 9.83 -11.76
CA ILE A 145 2.99 9.09 -12.71
C ILE A 145 2.62 7.61 -12.74
N ALA A 146 2.43 7.00 -11.58
CA ALA A 146 2.05 5.59 -11.47
C ALA A 146 0.70 5.27 -12.11
N SER A 147 -0.23 6.23 -12.15
CA SER A 147 -1.54 6.05 -12.76
C SER A 147 -1.51 6.07 -14.30
N VAL A 148 -0.42 6.54 -14.92
CA VAL A 148 -0.25 6.63 -16.38
C VAL A 148 0.56 5.44 -16.92
N VAL A 149 1.35 4.82 -16.08
CA VAL A 149 2.17 3.65 -16.45
C VAL A 149 1.34 2.37 -16.41
#